data_80f8f8eacc6e400f43bb43854cb10150
#
_entry.id   80f8f8eacc6e400f43bb43854cb10150
#
_cell.length_a   1.000
_cell.length_b   1.000
_cell.length_c   1.000
_cell.angle_alpha   90.00
_cell.angle_beta   90.00
_cell.angle_gamma   90.00
#
_symmetry.space_group_name_H-M   'P 1'
#
loop_
_entity.id
_entity.type
_entity.pdbx_description
1 polymer ?
#
loop_
_entity_poly.entity_id
_entity_poly.type
_entity_poly.pdbx_seq_one_letter_code
_entity_poly.pdbx_strand_id
1 'polypeptide(L)'
;VICRISWLYGAGGPSFVHAMMNLADGTRPILKVVNDQHGNPTSTLAVGRQLKNILARPELTGTFHLTCEGEATWYEFAQEIFRLAGKNQQIEPCTTDEFPRPAPRPLNSRLEKRMLCLYGLPPMPDWHDALAEFMASEYNV
;
A
#
# COMPACT_ATOMS: atom_id res chain seq x y z
N VAL A 1 -18.81 10.52 -8.78
CA VAL A 1 -17.40 10.45 -8.32
C VAL A 1 -16.79 9.13 -8.73
N ILE A 2 -15.55 9.16 -9.24
CA ILE A 2 -14.72 7.98 -9.50
C ILE A 2 -13.54 8.04 -8.53
N CYS A 3 -13.32 6.98 -7.76
CA CYS A 3 -12.17 6.88 -6.85
C CYS A 3 -11.15 5.89 -7.41
N ARG A 4 -9.91 6.34 -7.61
CA ARG A 4 -8.80 5.50 -8.05
C ARG A 4 -7.87 5.22 -6.88
N ILE A 5 -7.46 3.97 -6.77
CA ILE A 5 -6.56 3.46 -5.74
C ILE A 5 -5.45 2.64 -6.37
N SER A 6 -4.35 2.44 -5.65
CA SER A 6 -3.28 1.51 -6.03
C SER A 6 -2.71 0.83 -4.77
N TRP A 7 -2.05 -0.32 -4.93
CA TRP A 7 -1.36 -1.06 -3.87
C TRP A 7 -2.21 -1.27 -2.62
N LEU A 8 -3.48 -1.66 -2.84
CA LEU A 8 -4.46 -1.79 -1.75
C LEU A 8 -4.18 -3.02 -0.88
N TYR A 9 -4.26 -2.83 0.44
CA TYR A 9 -4.23 -3.88 1.44
C TYR A 9 -5.27 -3.63 2.53
N GLY A 10 -5.70 -4.69 3.20
CA GLY A 10 -6.70 -4.59 4.27
C GLY A 10 -7.13 -5.96 4.78
N ALA A 11 -7.96 -5.98 5.82
CA ALA A 11 -8.53 -7.21 6.38
C ALA A 11 -9.46 -7.93 5.40
N GLY A 12 -9.62 -9.23 5.57
CA GLY A 12 -10.63 -10.03 4.90
C GLY A 12 -10.30 -10.49 3.47
N GLY A 13 -9.09 -10.24 2.97
CA GLY A 13 -8.70 -10.70 1.64
C GLY A 13 -7.18 -10.77 1.44
N PRO A 14 -6.71 -11.53 0.44
CA PRO A 14 -5.28 -11.65 0.18
C PRO A 14 -4.71 -10.31 -0.27
N SER A 15 -3.56 -9.97 0.28
CA SER A 15 -2.80 -8.75 -0.10
C SER A 15 -1.30 -9.01 -0.04
N PHE A 16 -0.51 -8.04 -0.49
CA PHE A 16 0.95 -8.12 -0.38
C PHE A 16 1.40 -8.27 1.08
N VAL A 17 0.75 -7.58 2.03
CA VAL A 17 1.07 -7.70 3.46
C VAL A 17 0.88 -9.14 3.93
N HIS A 18 -0.27 -9.75 3.65
CA HIS A 18 -0.54 -11.15 4.00
C HIS A 18 0.47 -12.11 3.34
N ALA A 19 0.82 -11.85 2.06
CA ALA A 19 1.81 -12.68 1.37
C ALA A 19 3.19 -12.58 2.05
N MET A 20 3.65 -11.39 2.42
CA MET A 20 4.92 -11.21 3.13
C MET A 20 4.89 -11.86 4.51
N MET A 21 3.82 -11.68 5.28
CA MET A 21 3.66 -12.30 6.60
C MET A 21 3.70 -13.84 6.54
N ASN A 22 3.07 -14.43 5.50
CA ASN A 22 3.09 -15.87 5.27
C ASN A 22 4.46 -16.38 4.81
N LEU A 23 5.21 -15.59 4.03
CA LEU A 23 6.55 -15.97 3.57
C LEU A 23 7.62 -15.84 4.66
N ALA A 24 7.36 -15.07 5.71
CA ALA A 24 8.25 -14.93 6.87
C ALA A 24 8.07 -16.07 7.89
N ASP A 25 7.90 -17.29 7.42
CA ASP A 25 7.73 -18.51 8.23
C ASP A 25 9.05 -19.19 8.63
N GLY A 26 10.18 -18.61 8.20
CA GLY A 26 11.53 -19.13 8.46
C GLY A 26 11.96 -20.28 7.53
N THR A 27 11.13 -20.70 6.59
CA THR A 27 11.47 -21.80 5.65
C THR A 27 12.38 -21.33 4.53
N ARG A 28 12.39 -20.03 4.23
CA ARG A 28 13.18 -19.41 3.16
C ARG A 28 14.27 -18.55 3.75
N PRO A 29 15.57 -18.83 3.47
CA PRO A 29 16.65 -18.04 4.01
C PRO A 29 16.62 -16.58 3.52
N ILE A 30 16.30 -16.36 2.25
CA ILE A 30 16.27 -15.04 1.61
C ILE A 30 15.04 -14.94 0.70
N LEU A 31 14.33 -13.81 0.75
CA LEU A 31 13.26 -13.47 -0.19
C LEU A 31 13.73 -12.37 -1.13
N LYS A 32 13.60 -12.57 -2.43
CA LYS A 32 13.82 -11.52 -3.43
C LYS A 32 12.54 -10.70 -3.61
N VAL A 33 12.65 -9.38 -3.52
CA VAL A 33 11.53 -8.44 -3.65
C VAL A 33 11.86 -7.33 -4.63
N VAL A 34 10.93 -7.05 -5.53
CA VAL A 34 11.09 -6.04 -6.60
C VAL A 34 11.31 -4.65 -6.01
N ASN A 35 12.35 -3.94 -6.49
CA ASN A 35 12.77 -2.62 -6.00
C ASN A 35 12.76 -1.51 -7.08
N ASP A 36 12.29 -1.79 -8.28
CA ASP A 36 12.21 -0.84 -9.39
C ASP A 36 10.76 -0.45 -9.76
N GLN A 37 9.79 -0.90 -8.98
CA GLN A 37 8.39 -0.48 -9.10
C GLN A 37 8.03 0.42 -7.92
N HIS A 38 7.58 1.65 -8.22
CA HIS A 38 7.20 2.67 -7.24
C HIS A 38 5.70 2.85 -7.16
N GLY A 39 5.16 2.97 -5.96
CA GLY A 39 3.73 3.16 -5.72
C GLY A 39 3.43 3.80 -4.36
N ASN A 40 2.16 3.81 -4.02
CA ASN A 40 1.67 4.29 -2.72
C ASN A 40 0.95 3.14 -2.01
N PRO A 41 1.55 2.44 -1.05
CA PRO A 41 0.84 1.44 -0.25
C PRO A 41 -0.39 2.04 0.41
N THR A 42 -1.56 1.42 0.26
CA THR A 42 -2.83 2.05 0.63
C THR A 42 -3.71 1.11 1.44
N SER A 43 -4.07 1.52 2.66
CA SER A 43 -4.95 0.78 3.55
C SER A 43 -6.42 0.95 3.14
N THR A 44 -7.19 -0.14 3.15
CA THR A 44 -8.65 -0.09 2.95
C THR A 44 -9.35 0.78 3.98
N LEU A 45 -8.85 0.82 5.21
CA LEU A 45 -9.39 1.65 6.28
C LEU A 45 -9.22 3.14 5.99
N ALA A 46 -8.02 3.53 5.51
CA ALA A 46 -7.76 4.91 5.09
C ALA A 46 -8.67 5.33 3.93
N VAL A 47 -8.84 4.46 2.92
CA VAL A 47 -9.78 4.68 1.82
C VAL A 47 -11.20 4.82 2.32
N GLY A 48 -11.66 3.95 3.22
CA GLY A 48 -13.01 3.99 3.80
C GLY A 48 -13.28 5.30 4.54
N ARG A 49 -12.33 5.80 5.33
CA ARG A 49 -12.42 7.10 6.00
C ARG A 49 -12.55 8.25 5.00
N GLN A 50 -11.77 8.23 3.94
CA GLN A 50 -11.82 9.28 2.92
C GLN A 50 -13.07 9.20 2.05
N LEU A 51 -13.56 8.01 1.75
CA LEU A 51 -14.86 7.83 1.09
C LEU A 51 -16.00 8.42 1.91
N LYS A 52 -15.99 8.27 3.24
CA LYS A 52 -16.98 8.91 4.12
C LYS A 52 -16.99 10.44 3.95
N ASN A 53 -15.80 11.06 3.87
CA ASN A 53 -15.67 12.51 3.66
C ASN A 53 -16.22 12.94 2.30
N ILE A 54 -15.98 12.15 1.25
CA ILE A 54 -16.48 12.42 -0.11
C ILE A 54 -18.01 12.28 -0.15
N LEU A 55 -18.55 11.20 0.43
CA LEU A 55 -19.98 10.92 0.45
C LEU A 55 -20.79 11.94 1.26
N ALA A 56 -20.17 12.59 2.24
CA ALA A 56 -20.79 13.67 3.01
C ALA A 56 -20.93 14.98 2.20
N ARG A 57 -20.39 15.03 0.98
CA ARG A 57 -20.38 16.20 0.11
C ARG A 57 -20.96 15.86 -1.28
N PRO A 58 -22.27 15.82 -1.42
CA PRO A 58 -22.95 15.36 -2.64
C PRO A 58 -22.70 16.24 -3.89
N GLU A 59 -22.19 17.45 -3.69
CA GLU A 59 -21.80 18.35 -4.77
C GLU A 59 -20.47 17.95 -5.45
N LEU A 60 -19.68 17.05 -4.86
CA LEU A 60 -18.41 16.62 -5.42
C LEU A 60 -18.62 15.78 -6.68
N THR A 61 -17.84 16.07 -7.71
CA THR A 61 -17.84 15.33 -8.99
C THR A 61 -16.41 15.12 -9.48
N GLY A 62 -16.22 14.17 -10.39
CA GLY A 62 -14.94 13.92 -11.04
C GLY A 62 -14.18 12.71 -10.48
N THR A 63 -12.86 12.68 -10.73
CA THR A 63 -11.98 11.57 -10.36
C THR A 63 -11.06 11.97 -9.20
N PHE A 64 -11.13 11.23 -8.11
CA PHE A 64 -10.31 11.38 -6.92
C PHE A 64 -9.31 10.24 -6.81
N HIS A 65 -8.06 10.55 -6.52
CA HIS A 65 -7.05 9.57 -6.18
C HIS A 65 -7.00 9.42 -4.66
N LEU A 66 -7.21 8.21 -4.16
CA LEU A 66 -7.30 7.91 -2.72
C LEU A 66 -6.18 6.94 -2.30
N THR A 67 -4.95 7.23 -2.70
CA THR A 67 -3.78 6.51 -2.19
C THR A 67 -3.21 7.22 -0.97
N CYS A 68 -2.60 6.49 -0.05
CA CYS A 68 -1.90 7.09 1.09
C CYS A 68 -0.78 8.03 0.60
N GLU A 69 -0.36 8.94 1.48
CA GLU A 69 0.79 9.83 1.24
C GLU A 69 2.11 9.05 1.35
N GLY A 70 3.19 9.65 0.87
CA GLY A 70 4.47 9.00 0.75
C GLY A 70 4.53 8.05 -0.44
N GLU A 71 5.66 7.43 -0.66
CA GLU A 71 5.92 6.45 -1.71
C GLU A 71 6.79 5.33 -1.18
N ALA A 72 6.72 4.17 -1.83
CA ALA A 72 7.57 3.03 -1.56
C ALA A 72 7.79 2.20 -2.83
N THR A 73 8.87 1.44 -2.85
CA THR A 73 9.00 0.25 -3.68
C THR A 73 8.37 -0.95 -2.97
N TRP A 74 8.14 -2.05 -3.68
CA TRP A 74 7.71 -3.30 -3.03
C TRP A 74 8.72 -3.80 -2.00
N TYR A 75 10.03 -3.57 -2.26
CA TYR A 75 11.10 -3.92 -1.35
C TYR A 75 11.02 -3.11 -0.04
N GLU A 76 10.93 -1.78 -0.13
CA GLU A 76 10.78 -0.91 1.04
C GLU A 76 9.50 -1.23 1.82
N PHE A 77 8.40 -1.50 1.11
CA PHE A 77 7.16 -1.91 1.75
C PHE A 77 7.31 -3.23 2.51
N ALA A 78 8.00 -4.23 1.94
CA ALA A 78 8.28 -5.50 2.62
C ALA A 78 9.19 -5.31 3.86
N GLN A 79 10.22 -4.43 3.76
CA GLN A 79 11.08 -4.10 4.90
C GLN A 79 10.26 -3.57 6.08
N GLU A 80 9.35 -2.64 5.81
CA GLU A 80 8.53 -2.03 6.86
C GLU A 80 7.53 -3.03 7.47
N ILE A 81 6.93 -3.92 6.64
CA ILE A 81 6.08 -5.01 7.14
C ILE A 81 6.85 -5.88 8.14
N PHE A 82 8.05 -6.34 7.77
CA PHE A 82 8.86 -7.21 8.65
C PHE A 82 9.36 -6.47 9.90
N ARG A 83 9.71 -5.19 9.77
CA ARG A 83 10.09 -4.36 10.91
C ARG A 83 8.96 -4.26 11.93
N LEU A 84 7.74 -3.94 11.49
CA LEU A 84 6.55 -3.85 12.36
C LEU A 84 6.19 -5.19 12.98
N ALA A 85 6.31 -6.28 12.21
CA ALA A 85 6.01 -7.63 12.68
C ALA A 85 7.08 -8.23 13.61
N GLY A 86 8.21 -7.56 13.83
CA GLY A 86 9.34 -8.09 14.59
C GLY A 86 9.96 -9.35 13.95
N LYS A 87 9.83 -9.49 12.61
CA LYS A 87 10.35 -10.64 11.86
C LYS A 87 11.75 -10.38 11.35
N ASN A 88 12.68 -11.26 11.65
CA ASN A 88 14.06 -11.20 11.14
C ASN A 88 14.19 -11.98 9.81
N GLN A 89 13.32 -11.65 8.83
CA GLN A 89 13.38 -12.24 7.50
C GLN A 89 14.36 -11.46 6.62
N GLN A 90 15.36 -12.13 6.08
CA GLN A 90 16.27 -11.52 5.11
C GLN A 90 15.57 -11.32 3.77
N ILE A 91 15.70 -10.12 3.22
CA ILE A 91 15.21 -9.79 1.88
C ILE A 91 16.31 -9.14 1.05
N GLU A 92 16.30 -9.42 -0.25
CA GLU A 92 17.20 -8.82 -1.24
C GLU A 92 16.38 -8.11 -2.32
N PRO A 93 16.83 -6.93 -2.78
CA PRO A 93 16.18 -6.26 -3.90
C PRO A 93 16.44 -7.04 -5.19
N CYS A 94 15.44 -7.05 -6.08
CA CYS A 94 15.56 -7.52 -7.45
C CYS A 94 14.86 -6.57 -8.41
N THR A 95 15.10 -6.73 -9.71
CA THR A 95 14.41 -5.97 -10.74
C THR A 95 13.14 -6.67 -11.21
N THR A 96 12.27 -5.93 -11.88
CA THR A 96 11.06 -6.49 -12.52
C THR A 96 11.40 -7.60 -13.52
N ASP A 97 12.51 -7.45 -14.25
CA ASP A 97 12.95 -8.43 -15.26
C ASP A 97 13.40 -9.76 -14.63
N GLU A 98 13.93 -9.72 -13.41
CA GLU A 98 14.27 -10.93 -12.65
C GLU A 98 13.04 -11.68 -12.12
N PHE A 99 11.87 -11.02 -12.12
CA PHE A 99 10.62 -11.58 -11.60
C PHE A 99 9.49 -11.51 -12.63
N PRO A 100 9.61 -12.19 -13.78
CA PRO A 100 8.67 -12.06 -14.88
C PRO A 100 7.24 -12.46 -14.46
N ARG A 101 6.27 -11.69 -14.92
CA ARG A 101 4.83 -11.92 -14.71
C ARG A 101 4.11 -11.94 -16.07
N PRO A 102 2.97 -12.67 -16.17
CA PRO A 102 2.20 -12.71 -17.42
C PRO A 102 1.74 -11.33 -17.92
N ALA A 103 1.43 -10.42 -16.99
CA ALA A 103 1.05 -9.06 -17.30
C ALA A 103 2.19 -8.09 -16.94
N PRO A 104 2.58 -7.17 -17.85
CA PRO A 104 3.54 -6.12 -17.55
C PRO A 104 3.07 -5.26 -16.37
N ARG A 105 3.95 -4.95 -15.44
CA ARG A 105 3.67 -4.07 -14.31
C ARG A 105 4.27 -2.69 -14.56
N PRO A 106 3.52 -1.60 -14.27
CA PRO A 106 4.08 -0.26 -14.40
C PRO A 106 5.21 -0.05 -13.38
N LEU A 107 6.30 0.56 -13.82
CA LEU A 107 7.39 0.96 -12.92
C LEU A 107 6.98 2.11 -11.99
N ASN A 108 5.93 2.86 -12.34
CA ASN A 108 5.42 3.95 -11.54
C ASN A 108 3.88 3.93 -11.53
N SER A 109 3.31 3.66 -10.37
CA SER A 109 1.87 3.67 -10.10
C SER A 109 1.47 4.67 -9.02
N ARG A 110 2.32 5.68 -8.77
CA ARG A 110 2.03 6.76 -7.83
C ARG A 110 0.91 7.66 -8.37
N LEU A 111 0.00 8.06 -7.50
CA LEU A 111 -1.15 8.88 -7.85
C LEU A 111 -1.11 10.21 -7.09
N GLU A 112 -1.15 11.32 -7.82
CA GLU A 112 -1.27 12.66 -7.24
C GLU A 112 -2.70 12.90 -6.72
N LYS A 113 -2.84 13.36 -5.49
CA LYS A 113 -4.13 13.59 -4.82
C LYS A 113 -4.67 15.01 -5.00
N ARG A 114 -4.47 15.62 -6.17
CA ARG A 114 -4.81 17.00 -6.48
C ARG A 114 -6.26 17.37 -6.16
N MET A 115 -7.20 16.48 -6.46
CA MET A 115 -8.64 16.75 -6.22
C MET A 115 -8.97 16.86 -4.73
N LEU A 116 -8.31 16.09 -3.86
CA LEU A 116 -8.49 16.26 -2.40
C LEU A 116 -8.10 17.66 -1.96
N CYS A 117 -6.94 18.14 -2.42
CA CYS A 117 -6.46 19.47 -2.12
C CYS A 117 -7.40 20.58 -2.68
N LEU A 118 -7.81 20.47 -3.95
CA LEU A 118 -8.66 21.48 -4.60
C LEU A 118 -10.03 21.65 -3.90
N TYR A 119 -10.58 20.59 -3.38
CA TYR A 119 -11.86 20.62 -2.66
C TYR A 119 -11.71 20.79 -1.14
N GLY A 120 -10.50 21.01 -0.63
CA GLY A 120 -10.25 21.17 0.81
C GLY A 120 -10.64 19.94 1.62
N LEU A 121 -10.55 18.75 1.04
CA LEU A 121 -10.71 17.50 1.78
C LEU A 121 -9.45 17.19 2.58
N PRO A 122 -9.57 16.50 3.73
CA PRO A 122 -8.41 16.06 4.49
C PRO A 122 -7.44 15.26 3.60
N PRO A 123 -6.11 15.41 3.79
CA PRO A 123 -5.15 14.54 3.13
C PRO A 123 -5.32 13.09 3.56
N MET A 124 -4.83 12.18 2.73
CA MET A 124 -4.71 10.77 3.12
C MET A 124 -3.60 10.64 4.19
N PRO A 125 -3.65 9.64 5.08
CA PRO A 125 -2.55 9.39 6.02
C PRO A 125 -1.27 8.99 5.27
N ASP A 126 -0.12 9.15 5.93
CA ASP A 126 1.13 8.55 5.47
C ASP A 126 1.02 7.02 5.47
N TRP A 127 1.64 6.35 4.50
CA TRP A 127 1.52 4.91 4.34
C TRP A 127 2.15 4.12 5.51
N HIS A 128 3.18 4.67 6.17
CA HIS A 128 3.78 4.01 7.34
C HIS A 128 2.79 3.99 8.50
N ASP A 129 2.10 5.12 8.76
CA ASP A 129 1.09 5.21 9.82
C ASP A 129 -0.10 4.28 9.53
N ALA A 130 -0.56 4.28 8.26
CA ALA A 130 -1.65 3.41 7.82
C ALA A 130 -1.29 1.92 7.89
N LEU A 131 -0.03 1.57 7.61
CA LEU A 131 0.48 0.21 7.75
C LEU A 131 0.58 -0.19 9.22
N ALA A 132 1.13 0.67 10.07
CA ALA A 132 1.24 0.41 11.51
C ALA A 132 -0.14 0.18 12.13
N GLU A 133 -1.13 1.01 11.81
CA GLU A 133 -2.52 0.82 12.25
C GLU A 133 -3.08 -0.53 11.81
N PHE A 134 -2.86 -0.92 10.56
CA PHE A 134 -3.31 -2.20 10.02
C PHE A 134 -2.61 -3.38 10.71
N MET A 135 -1.29 -3.33 10.88
CA MET A 135 -0.52 -4.38 11.53
C MET A 135 -0.94 -4.59 12.98
N ALA A 136 -1.17 -3.49 13.72
CA ALA A 136 -1.67 -3.55 15.08
C ALA A 136 -3.06 -4.20 15.18
N SER A 137 -3.96 -3.91 14.24
CA SER A 137 -5.33 -4.43 14.26
C SER A 137 -5.45 -5.88 13.79
N GLU A 138 -4.65 -6.28 12.80
CA GLU A 138 -4.76 -7.60 12.14
C GLU A 138 -3.84 -8.65 12.79
N TYR A 139 -2.66 -8.23 13.26
CA TYR A 139 -1.62 -9.14 13.77
C TYR A 139 -1.28 -8.93 15.24
N ASN A 140 -1.87 -7.94 15.91
CA ASN A 140 -1.60 -7.58 17.31
C ASN A 140 -0.12 -7.24 17.58
N VAL A 141 0.54 -6.53 16.68
CA VAL A 141 1.95 -6.14 16.75
C VAL A 141 2.12 -4.63 16.75
#